data_6236d7db705cec2c8df3ce878f40b932
#
_entry.id   6236d7db705cec2c8df3ce878f40b932
#
_cell.length_a   1.000
_cell.length_b   1.000
_cell.length_c   1.000
_cell.angle_alpha   90.00
_cell.angle_beta   90.00
_cell.angle_gamma   90.00
#
_symmetry.space_group_name_H-M   'P 1'
#
loop_
_entity.id
_entity.type
_entity.pdbx_description
1 polymer ?
#
loop_
_entity_poly.entity_id
_entity_poly.type
_entity_poly.pdbx_seq_one_letter_code
_entity_poly.pdbx_strand_id
1 'polypeptide(L)'
;MNVTILGSGTAVPSLERNSSGVLIQEEGINTLIDFGYGTLKQLLHLGITYHGIDRIFFTHNHPDHMCDLIPFLFGARYQPSARKKDLEIVAGPGFQEFFDKLMSAFKHWLIPTEYQIRLTEIDEGSKKFGSHQVTFKK
;
A
#
# COMPACT_ATOMS: atom_id res chain seq x y z
N MET A 1 18.75 -0.72 6.37
CA MET A 1 17.63 -0.19 5.54
C MET A 1 17.98 -0.37 4.07
N ASN A 2 17.08 -0.94 3.28
CA ASN A 2 17.17 -1.05 1.82
C ASN A 2 15.98 -0.33 1.19
N VAL A 3 16.23 0.47 0.13
CA VAL A 3 15.20 1.23 -0.58
C VAL A 3 15.20 0.83 -2.05
N THR A 4 14.06 0.40 -2.57
CA THR A 4 13.89 -0.02 -3.96
C THR A 4 12.81 0.81 -4.63
N ILE A 5 13.12 1.44 -5.74
CA ILE A 5 12.15 2.15 -6.58
C ILE A 5 11.42 1.11 -7.44
N LEU A 6 10.11 0.97 -7.25
CA LEU A 6 9.25 0.06 -8.00
C LEU A 6 8.60 0.75 -9.19
N GLY A 7 8.41 2.05 -9.10
CA GLY A 7 7.87 2.90 -10.15
C GLY A 7 8.19 4.35 -9.90
N SER A 8 8.55 5.06 -10.96
CA SER A 8 8.89 6.49 -10.97
C SER A 8 8.17 7.25 -12.10
N GLY A 9 7.12 6.66 -12.65
CA GLY A 9 6.27 7.27 -13.65
C GLY A 9 5.23 8.19 -13.04
N THR A 10 4.38 8.72 -13.90
CA THR A 10 3.30 9.65 -13.56
C THR A 10 1.94 9.01 -13.86
N ALA A 11 0.87 9.81 -13.75
CA ALA A 11 -0.49 9.42 -14.13
C ALA A 11 -0.62 8.99 -15.60
N VAL A 12 0.28 9.45 -16.47
CA VAL A 12 0.28 9.06 -17.89
C VAL A 12 0.99 7.70 -18.02
N PRO A 13 0.29 6.65 -18.48
CA PRO A 13 0.89 5.33 -18.65
C PRO A 13 2.09 5.33 -19.59
N SER A 14 3.11 4.55 -19.25
CA SER A 14 4.32 4.35 -20.06
C SER A 14 4.71 2.88 -20.03
N LEU A 15 5.30 2.40 -21.11
CA LEU A 15 5.88 1.05 -21.16
C LEU A 15 7.18 0.93 -20.37
N GLU A 16 7.83 2.06 -20.11
CA GLU A 16 9.18 2.13 -19.51
C GLU A 16 9.14 2.35 -18.00
N ARG A 17 8.05 2.95 -17.46
CA ARG A 17 7.93 3.32 -16.06
C ARG A 17 6.56 3.01 -15.51
N ASN A 18 6.51 2.27 -14.42
CA ASN A 18 5.30 2.12 -13.63
C ASN A 18 5.02 3.40 -12.83
N SER A 19 3.78 3.59 -12.44
CA SER A 19 3.37 4.68 -11.54
C SER A 19 4.08 4.59 -10.19
N SER A 20 3.95 5.64 -9.36
CA SER A 20 4.68 5.78 -8.10
C SER A 20 4.61 4.57 -7.18
N GLY A 21 5.76 4.11 -6.74
CA GLY A 21 5.88 3.05 -5.75
C GLY A 21 7.32 2.92 -5.27
N VAL A 22 7.53 2.95 -3.95
CA VAL A 22 8.84 2.75 -3.31
C VAL A 22 8.72 1.73 -2.20
N LEU A 23 9.57 0.73 -2.22
CA LEU A 23 9.69 -0.26 -1.15
C LEU A 23 10.83 0.10 -0.22
N ILE A 24 10.56 0.12 1.08
CA ILE A 24 11.55 0.24 2.14
C ILE A 24 11.55 -1.06 2.94
N GLN A 25 12.71 -1.69 3.04
CA GLN A 25 12.88 -2.93 3.79
C GLN A 25 13.86 -2.70 4.94
N GLU A 26 13.42 -2.92 6.15
CA GLU A 26 14.25 -2.77 7.33
C GLU A 26 13.73 -3.61 8.49
N GLU A 27 14.64 -4.24 9.25
CA GLU A 27 14.31 -5.06 10.42
C GLU A 27 13.22 -6.13 10.16
N GLY A 28 13.15 -6.67 8.93
CA GLY A 28 12.14 -7.65 8.53
C GLY A 28 10.76 -7.04 8.21
N ILE A 29 10.64 -5.72 8.22
CA ILE A 29 9.43 -4.97 7.87
C ILE A 29 9.52 -4.45 6.44
N ASN A 30 8.51 -4.72 5.66
CA ASN A 30 8.34 -4.20 4.30
C ASN A 30 7.31 -3.07 4.30
N THR A 31 7.79 -1.85 4.13
CA THR A 31 6.96 -0.65 4.04
C THR A 31 6.92 -0.17 2.60
N LEU A 32 5.72 0.02 2.08
CA LEU A 32 5.49 0.57 0.75
C LEU A 32 5.09 2.03 0.86
N ILE A 33 5.69 2.90 0.03
CA ILE A 33 5.25 4.28 -0.14
C ILE A 33 4.64 4.39 -1.53
N ASP A 34 3.38 4.71 -1.58
CA ASP A 34 2.49 4.65 -2.73
C ASP A 34 2.36 3.24 -3.33
N PHE A 35 1.25 3.00 -3.98
CA PHE A 35 0.89 1.73 -4.57
C PHE A 35 0.26 1.94 -5.96
N GLY A 36 0.97 2.65 -6.81
CA GLY A 36 0.55 2.98 -8.15
C GLY A 36 0.58 1.78 -9.08
N TYR A 37 0.03 1.98 -10.27
CA TYR A 37 -0.11 0.94 -11.28
C TYR A 37 1.23 0.26 -11.62
N GLY A 38 1.24 -1.06 -11.55
CA GLY A 38 2.40 -1.91 -11.83
C GLY A 38 3.31 -2.18 -10.62
N THR A 39 3.11 -1.50 -9.50
CA THR A 39 3.88 -1.69 -8.27
C THR A 39 3.75 -3.12 -7.73
N LEU A 40 2.54 -3.68 -7.72
CA LEU A 40 2.30 -5.05 -7.29
C LEU A 40 3.09 -6.05 -8.14
N LYS A 41 3.17 -5.84 -9.45
CA LYS A 41 3.96 -6.68 -10.35
C LYS A 41 5.46 -6.57 -10.05
N GLN A 42 5.97 -5.38 -9.76
CA GLN A 42 7.38 -5.19 -9.39
C GLN A 42 7.72 -5.87 -8.05
N LEU A 43 6.82 -5.84 -7.08
CA LEU A 43 7.00 -6.60 -5.84
C LEU A 43 7.13 -8.09 -6.10
N LEU A 44 6.33 -8.65 -7.01
CA LEU A 44 6.43 -10.08 -7.38
C LEU A 44 7.77 -10.42 -8.01
N HIS A 45 8.38 -9.53 -8.82
CA HIS A 45 9.75 -9.73 -9.35
C HIS A 45 10.81 -9.77 -8.24
N LEU A 46 10.55 -9.15 -7.10
CA LEU A 46 11.39 -9.21 -5.90
C LEU A 46 11.06 -10.41 -4.98
N GLY A 47 10.13 -11.27 -5.39
CA GLY A 47 9.65 -12.39 -4.57
C GLY A 47 8.72 -11.96 -3.41
N ILE A 48 8.24 -10.72 -3.42
CA ILE A 48 7.35 -10.18 -2.39
C ILE A 48 5.91 -10.25 -2.89
N THR A 49 5.10 -11.07 -2.24
CA THR A 49 3.68 -11.21 -2.53
C THR A 49 2.85 -10.33 -1.57
N TYR A 50 1.52 -10.39 -1.71
CA TYR A 50 0.60 -9.74 -0.78
C TYR A 50 0.74 -10.22 0.69
N HIS A 51 1.44 -11.31 0.95
CA HIS A 51 1.79 -11.73 2.32
C HIS A 51 2.93 -10.92 2.93
N GLY A 52 3.82 -10.38 2.10
CA GLY A 52 5.08 -9.79 2.53
C GLY A 52 4.99 -8.32 2.94
N ILE A 53 3.94 -7.59 2.58
CA ILE A 53 3.83 -6.15 2.90
C ILE A 53 3.25 -5.97 4.30
N ASP A 54 3.92 -5.16 5.12
CA ASP A 54 3.50 -4.84 6.48
C ASP A 54 2.71 -3.54 6.56
N ARG A 55 3.18 -2.55 5.80
CA ARG A 55 2.68 -1.18 5.89
C ARG A 55 2.65 -0.53 4.51
N ILE A 56 1.63 0.31 4.29
CA ILE A 56 1.53 1.16 3.12
C ILE A 56 1.33 2.60 3.58
N PHE A 57 2.18 3.51 3.11
CA PHE A 57 2.01 4.94 3.22
C PHE A 57 1.50 5.47 1.88
N PHE A 58 0.38 6.18 1.89
CA PHE A 58 -0.08 6.94 0.73
C PHE A 58 0.28 8.40 0.89
N THR A 59 1.00 8.94 -0.08
CA THR A 59 1.36 10.36 -0.11
C THR A 59 0.14 11.22 -0.37
N HIS A 60 -0.76 10.75 -1.25
CA HIS A 60 -2.04 11.37 -1.54
C HIS A 60 -2.97 10.40 -2.29
N ASN A 61 -4.22 10.84 -2.56
CA ASN A 61 -5.30 9.97 -3.03
C ASN A 61 -5.47 9.95 -4.55
N HIS A 62 -4.46 10.29 -5.35
CA HIS A 62 -4.56 10.16 -6.80
C HIS A 62 -4.49 8.69 -7.23
N PRO A 63 -5.21 8.30 -8.29
CA PRO A 63 -5.27 6.91 -8.75
C PRO A 63 -3.90 6.30 -9.07
N ASP A 64 -2.99 7.07 -9.66
CA ASP A 64 -1.64 6.63 -10.01
C ASP A 64 -0.73 6.37 -8.80
N HIS A 65 -1.18 6.70 -7.59
CA HIS A 65 -0.49 6.40 -6.34
C HIS A 65 -1.13 5.25 -5.54
N MET A 66 -2.31 4.75 -5.95
CA MET A 66 -3.05 3.82 -5.10
C MET A 66 -3.81 2.70 -5.83
N CYS A 67 -3.85 2.70 -7.16
CA CYS A 67 -4.72 1.78 -7.91
C CYS A 67 -4.38 0.30 -7.73
N ASP A 68 -3.13 -0.07 -7.43
CA ASP A 68 -2.75 -1.46 -7.16
C ASP A 68 -3.21 -1.98 -5.78
N LEU A 69 -3.76 -1.10 -4.92
CA LEU A 69 -4.39 -1.52 -3.66
C LEU A 69 -5.57 -2.47 -3.92
N ILE A 70 -6.35 -2.24 -4.97
CA ILE A 70 -7.53 -3.06 -5.31
C ILE A 70 -7.12 -4.51 -5.62
N PRO A 71 -6.26 -4.79 -6.61
CA PRO A 71 -5.85 -6.16 -6.90
C PRO A 71 -5.06 -6.79 -5.75
N PHE A 72 -4.33 -6.00 -4.96
CA PHE A 72 -3.66 -6.48 -3.76
C PHE A 72 -4.66 -7.01 -2.72
N LEU A 73 -5.66 -6.22 -2.33
CA LEU A 73 -6.68 -6.63 -1.36
C LEU A 73 -7.50 -7.81 -1.88
N PHE A 74 -7.85 -7.79 -3.17
CA PHE A 74 -8.57 -8.89 -3.80
C PHE A 74 -7.76 -10.19 -3.77
N GLY A 75 -6.49 -10.17 -4.17
CA GLY A 75 -5.61 -11.33 -4.12
C GLY A 75 -5.36 -11.85 -2.71
N ALA A 76 -5.26 -10.95 -1.74
CA ALA A 76 -4.93 -11.27 -0.34
C ALA A 76 -5.97 -12.15 0.38
N ARG A 77 -7.17 -12.27 -0.15
CA ARG A 77 -8.26 -13.06 0.47
C ARG A 77 -8.42 -14.47 -0.08
N TYR A 78 -7.75 -14.83 -1.19
CA TYR A 78 -7.97 -16.10 -1.85
C TYR A 78 -7.33 -17.28 -1.13
N GLN A 79 -8.15 -18.31 -0.89
CA GLN A 79 -7.72 -19.62 -0.38
C GLN A 79 -7.02 -20.46 -1.46
N PRO A 80 -6.09 -21.37 -1.10
CA PRO A 80 -5.74 -21.72 0.30
C PRO A 80 -4.71 -20.81 0.96
N SER A 81 -4.21 -19.79 0.27
CA SER A 81 -3.14 -18.93 0.72
C SER A 81 -3.62 -17.51 1.05
N ALA A 82 -4.78 -17.37 1.68
CA ALA A 82 -5.24 -16.07 2.15
C ALA A 82 -4.23 -15.42 3.11
N ARG A 83 -4.08 -14.11 3.02
CA ARG A 83 -3.21 -13.35 3.91
C ARG A 83 -3.72 -13.45 5.36
N LYS A 84 -2.78 -13.66 6.31
CA LYS A 84 -3.05 -13.71 7.75
C LYS A 84 -2.38 -12.58 8.54
N LYS A 85 -1.42 -11.91 7.93
CA LYS A 85 -0.67 -10.82 8.55
C LYS A 85 -1.45 -9.51 8.43
N ASP A 86 -1.66 -8.80 9.54
CA ASP A 86 -2.31 -7.49 9.55
C ASP A 86 -1.62 -6.52 8.60
N LEU A 87 -2.38 -5.58 8.07
CA LEU A 87 -1.90 -4.52 7.20
C LEU A 87 -2.12 -3.17 7.87
N GLU A 88 -1.07 -2.38 7.98
CA GLU A 88 -1.17 -1.00 8.39
C GLU A 88 -1.21 -0.09 7.16
N ILE A 89 -2.23 0.77 7.08
CA ILE A 89 -2.35 1.81 6.04
C ILE A 89 -2.27 3.17 6.73
N VAL A 90 -1.42 4.03 6.22
CA VAL A 90 -1.24 5.39 6.71
C VAL A 90 -1.39 6.35 5.53
N ALA A 91 -2.26 7.33 5.68
CA ALA A 91 -2.58 8.27 4.60
C ALA A 91 -2.92 9.66 5.15
N GLY A 92 -3.09 10.61 4.25
CA GLY A 92 -3.58 11.95 4.58
C GLY A 92 -5.09 11.98 4.86
N PRO A 93 -5.62 13.12 5.32
CA PRO A 93 -7.04 13.30 5.58
C PRO A 93 -7.92 13.01 4.36
N GLY A 94 -9.08 12.40 4.60
CA GLY A 94 -10.05 12.01 3.57
C GLY A 94 -9.83 10.63 2.97
N PHE A 95 -8.73 9.94 3.30
CA PHE A 95 -8.49 8.58 2.83
C PHE A 95 -9.46 7.57 3.44
N GLN A 96 -9.87 7.73 4.70
CA GLN A 96 -10.86 6.86 5.33
C GLN A 96 -12.19 6.88 4.56
N GLU A 97 -12.68 8.07 4.23
CA GLU A 97 -13.93 8.21 3.46
C GLU A 97 -13.81 7.56 2.07
N PHE A 98 -12.67 7.76 1.39
CA PHE A 98 -12.39 7.09 0.12
C PHE A 98 -12.37 5.57 0.28
N PHE A 99 -11.67 5.06 1.30
CA PHE A 99 -11.54 3.62 1.57
C PHE A 99 -12.90 2.97 1.87
N ASP A 100 -13.75 3.64 2.65
CA ASP A 100 -15.10 3.17 2.95
C ASP A 100 -15.97 3.07 1.68
N LYS A 101 -15.86 4.06 0.79
CA LYS A 101 -16.54 4.04 -0.52
C LYS A 101 -16.01 2.91 -1.41
N LEU A 102 -14.70 2.70 -1.42
CA LEU A 102 -14.07 1.59 -2.14
C LEU A 102 -14.57 0.23 -1.63
N MET A 103 -14.58 0.04 -0.32
CA MET A 103 -15.10 -1.18 0.32
C MET A 103 -16.58 -1.37 0.05
N SER A 104 -17.38 -0.30 0.03
CA SER A 104 -18.80 -0.34 -0.31
C SER A 104 -19.03 -0.74 -1.77
N ALA A 105 -18.21 -0.24 -2.70
CA ALA A 105 -18.32 -0.54 -4.13
C ALA A 105 -17.98 -2.02 -4.43
N PHE A 106 -16.92 -2.53 -3.87
CA PHE A 106 -16.46 -3.93 -4.08
C PHE A 106 -17.01 -4.93 -3.07
N LYS A 107 -17.59 -4.44 -1.96
CA LYS A 107 -18.24 -5.26 -0.92
C LYS A 107 -17.30 -6.39 -0.44
N HIS A 108 -17.85 -7.60 -0.37
CA HIS A 108 -17.14 -8.79 0.13
C HIS A 108 -15.87 -9.14 -0.69
N TRP A 109 -15.69 -8.61 -1.91
CA TRP A 109 -14.51 -8.93 -2.72
C TRP A 109 -13.20 -8.34 -2.18
N LEU A 110 -13.24 -7.23 -1.44
CA LEU A 110 -12.05 -6.61 -0.86
C LEU A 110 -11.95 -6.76 0.67
N ILE A 111 -13.03 -7.16 1.35
CA ILE A 111 -13.03 -7.28 2.81
C ILE A 111 -12.09 -8.42 3.24
N PRO A 112 -11.10 -8.17 4.12
CA PRO A 112 -10.21 -9.19 4.65
C PRO A 112 -10.97 -10.33 5.33
N THR A 113 -10.48 -11.56 5.16
CA THR A 113 -11.09 -12.75 5.77
C THR A 113 -10.34 -13.26 6.99
N GLU A 114 -9.01 -13.13 7.00
CA GLU A 114 -8.15 -13.71 8.04
C GLU A 114 -7.12 -12.72 8.64
N TYR A 115 -7.23 -11.42 8.31
CA TYR A 115 -6.35 -10.37 8.83
C TYR A 115 -7.13 -9.07 9.02
N GLN A 116 -6.52 -8.10 9.69
CA GLN A 116 -7.10 -6.79 9.90
C GLN A 116 -6.35 -5.72 9.10
N ILE A 117 -7.09 -4.74 8.62
CA ILE A 117 -6.54 -3.48 8.07
C ILE A 117 -6.68 -2.42 9.16
N ARG A 118 -5.55 -1.82 9.54
CA ARG A 118 -5.50 -0.69 10.47
C ARG A 118 -5.18 0.56 9.69
N LEU A 119 -6.18 1.42 9.52
CA LEU A 119 -6.04 2.68 8.80
C LEU A 119 -5.83 3.82 9.79
N THR A 120 -4.85 4.67 9.51
CA THR A 120 -4.54 5.88 10.28
C THR A 120 -4.41 7.05 9.33
N GLU A 121 -5.17 8.12 9.57
CA GLU A 121 -5.00 9.39 8.87
C GLU A 121 -4.09 10.32 9.67
N ILE A 122 -3.15 10.98 8.98
CA ILE A 122 -2.22 11.95 9.57
C ILE A 122 -2.15 13.16 8.63
N ASP A 123 -2.49 14.34 9.15
CA ASP A 123 -2.40 15.59 8.37
C ASP A 123 -0.97 16.12 8.37
N GLU A 124 -0.46 16.53 9.53
CA GLU A 124 0.90 17.01 9.72
C GLU A 124 1.47 16.52 11.04
N GLY A 125 2.80 16.48 11.13
CA GLY A 125 3.51 16.12 12.34
C GLY A 125 4.41 14.91 12.18
N SER A 126 4.88 14.37 13.30
CA SER A 126 5.77 13.22 13.33
C SER A 126 5.16 12.10 14.15
N LYS A 127 5.25 10.88 13.65
CA LYS A 127 4.81 9.66 14.35
C LYS A 127 5.88 8.58 14.26
N LYS A 128 6.02 7.81 15.33
CA LYS A 128 6.91 6.65 15.33
C LYS A 128 6.19 5.42 14.77
N PHE A 129 6.91 4.69 13.90
CA PHE A 129 6.50 3.42 13.33
C PHE A 129 7.65 2.42 13.54
N GLY A 130 7.57 1.62 14.60
CA GLY A 130 8.70 0.80 15.04
C GLY A 130 9.88 1.66 15.50
N SER A 131 11.07 1.40 14.95
CA SER A 131 12.28 2.19 15.22
C SER A 131 12.32 3.53 14.47
N HIS A 132 11.43 3.76 13.48
CA HIS A 132 11.47 4.93 12.62
C HIS A 132 10.55 6.05 13.08
N GLN A 133 11.05 7.28 12.92
CA GLN A 133 10.22 8.48 12.97
C GLN A 133 9.90 8.93 11.55
N VAL A 134 8.62 8.97 11.22
CA VAL A 134 8.12 9.47 9.94
C VAL A 134 7.50 10.84 10.16
N THR A 135 7.91 11.81 9.34
CA THR A 135 7.38 13.16 9.38
C THR A 135 6.50 13.40 8.17
N PHE A 136 5.28 13.84 8.43
CA PHE A 136 4.27 14.18 7.44
C PHE A 136 4.24 15.69 7.28
N LYS A 137 4.29 16.17 6.05
CA LYS A 137 4.21 17.57 5.68
C LYS A 137 3.25 17.73 4.52
N LYS A 138 2.49 18.83 4.53
CA LYS A 138 1.72 19.29 3.37
C LYS A 138 2.61 19.83 2.29
#